data_2a2e6cefb99aa2abbed01914d5e07844
#
_entry.id   2a2e6cefb99aa2abbed01914d5e07844
#
_cell.length_a   1.000
_cell.length_b   1.000
_cell.length_c   1.000
_cell.angle_alpha   90.00
_cell.angle_beta   90.00
_cell.angle_gamma   90.00
#
_symmetry.space_group_name_H-M   'P 1'
#
loop_
_entity.id
_entity.type
_entity.pdbx_description
1 polymer ?
#
loop_
_entity_poly.entity_id
_entity_poly.type
_entity_poly.pdbx_seq_one_letter_code
_entity_poly.pdbx_strand_id
1 'polypeptide(L)'
;MTMAKGIMIVDGQRVPFDGEKNVLSVIRKAGIDMPTFCYYSELSVHGACRMCIVENVKTGKIDASCSMEPRDGLEIRTNTARLLRHRRMILELMLASHDCSCTTCAKSGNCRLQALAQRFGVSRVRFPDTRERYEQDNTSPAIFRDPNKCILCGDCVRVCEELQGQGILNYAHRGSELQVMPAFDKKLDQTKCVGCGQCAAVCTTGAITVKNQIGQAWQALHDPKNRVVVQIAPAVRVALGEEFGLPAGENVMDRLVKALKLMGVEEVYDTDFAADMTTISESQEFLERLKAGGPFPMFTSCCPAWVKYLEEEHPDLLKNASSCKSPMEMFAAVLKDQYAKKDAEEQRETYHIAIMPCTAKKMEAARPEFAHDGKPDVDLVLTTQEIIMMIKESGICFAELEGEAPDLHFGMGTGAGTIFGTTGGVAEAVVR
;
A
#
# COMPACT_ATOMS: atom_id res chain seq x y z
N MET A 1 8.43 -30.34 -14.87
CA MET A 1 9.83 -30.30 -14.42
C MET A 1 9.86 -30.86 -13.00
N THR A 2 10.59 -31.99 -12.79
CA THR A 2 10.81 -32.53 -11.44
C THR A 2 11.65 -31.54 -10.67
N MET A 3 11.11 -31.03 -9.57
CA MET A 3 11.85 -30.12 -8.70
C MET A 3 13.09 -30.81 -8.14
N ALA A 4 14.24 -30.13 -8.15
CA ALA A 4 15.51 -30.69 -7.70
C ALA A 4 15.47 -30.94 -6.18
N LYS A 5 15.95 -32.12 -5.77
CA LYS A 5 16.15 -32.51 -4.36
C LYS A 5 17.63 -32.74 -4.10
N GLY A 6 18.08 -32.44 -2.90
CA GLY A 6 19.47 -32.67 -2.52
C GLY A 6 19.86 -32.01 -1.21
N ILE A 7 21.15 -31.96 -0.96
CA ILE A 7 21.74 -31.32 0.22
C ILE A 7 22.76 -30.27 -0.27
N MET A 8 22.59 -29.02 0.11
CA MET A 8 23.60 -27.99 -0.04
C MET A 8 24.39 -27.81 1.25
N ILE A 9 25.60 -27.26 1.13
CA ILE A 9 26.41 -26.85 2.28
C ILE A 9 26.47 -25.33 2.30
N VAL A 10 25.85 -24.73 3.31
CA VAL A 10 25.79 -23.28 3.50
C VAL A 10 26.57 -22.90 4.75
N ASP A 11 27.68 -22.19 4.59
CA ASP A 11 28.59 -21.81 5.69
C ASP A 11 29.03 -23.00 6.56
N GLY A 12 29.18 -24.19 5.94
CA GLY A 12 29.55 -25.44 6.60
C GLY A 12 28.37 -26.27 7.14
N GLN A 13 27.15 -25.76 7.10
CA GLN A 13 25.93 -26.46 7.52
C GLN A 13 25.29 -27.21 6.34
N ARG A 14 24.89 -28.45 6.56
CA ARG A 14 24.16 -29.27 5.58
C ARG A 14 22.68 -28.87 5.61
N VAL A 15 22.19 -28.32 4.52
CA VAL A 15 20.82 -27.84 4.37
C VAL A 15 20.09 -28.63 3.29
N PRO A 16 19.10 -29.46 3.65
CA PRO A 16 18.32 -30.18 2.65
C PRO A 16 17.38 -29.21 1.89
N PHE A 17 17.26 -29.45 0.59
CA PHE A 17 16.30 -28.73 -0.25
C PHE A 17 15.42 -29.71 -1.04
N ASP A 18 14.16 -29.31 -1.24
CA ASP A 18 13.15 -30.08 -1.96
C ASP A 18 12.22 -29.11 -2.69
N GLY A 19 12.61 -28.67 -3.87
CA GLY A 19 11.82 -27.80 -4.69
C GLY A 19 11.95 -26.30 -4.44
N GLU A 20 12.91 -25.86 -3.63
CA GLU A 20 13.21 -24.44 -3.47
C GLU A 20 13.62 -23.81 -4.82
N LYS A 21 12.99 -22.68 -5.18
CA LYS A 21 13.15 -22.00 -6.49
C LYS A 21 14.61 -21.56 -6.78
N ASN A 22 15.37 -21.22 -5.74
CA ASN A 22 16.73 -20.71 -5.86
C ASN A 22 17.56 -20.92 -4.58
N VAL A 23 18.86 -20.68 -4.69
CA VAL A 23 19.82 -20.81 -3.57
C VAL A 23 19.50 -19.85 -2.43
N LEU A 24 18.95 -18.66 -2.70
CA LEU A 24 18.52 -17.71 -1.67
C LEU A 24 17.46 -18.31 -0.74
N SER A 25 16.51 -19.05 -1.28
CA SER A 25 15.46 -19.71 -0.49
C SER A 25 16.06 -20.78 0.42
N VAL A 26 17.06 -21.53 -0.05
CA VAL A 26 17.78 -22.54 0.77
C VAL A 26 18.58 -21.85 1.89
N ILE A 27 19.24 -20.72 1.61
CA ILE A 27 19.97 -19.94 2.62
C ILE A 27 19.01 -19.44 3.72
N ARG A 28 17.84 -18.92 3.33
CA ARG A 28 16.83 -18.45 4.30
C ARG A 28 16.26 -19.59 5.14
N LYS A 29 16.07 -20.78 4.56
CA LYS A 29 15.67 -22.00 5.28
C LYS A 29 16.71 -22.42 6.33
N ALA A 30 18.00 -22.10 6.11
CA ALA A 30 19.07 -22.30 7.09
C ALA A 30 19.08 -21.26 8.23
N GLY A 31 18.09 -20.36 8.30
CA GLY A 31 18.01 -19.31 9.32
C GLY A 31 18.93 -18.10 9.06
N ILE A 32 19.51 -17.98 7.84
CA ILE A 32 20.43 -16.89 7.51
C ILE A 32 19.64 -15.76 6.84
N ASP A 33 19.62 -14.59 7.49
CA ASP A 33 19.05 -13.37 6.94
C ASP A 33 19.94 -12.78 5.83
N MET A 34 19.73 -13.28 4.61
CA MET A 34 20.44 -12.82 3.43
C MET A 34 19.86 -11.50 2.92
N PRO A 35 20.67 -10.41 2.82
CA PRO A 35 20.19 -9.11 2.36
C PRO A 35 19.80 -9.13 0.89
N THR A 36 18.68 -8.47 0.58
CA THR A 36 18.18 -8.28 -0.79
C THR A 36 17.49 -6.92 -0.90
N PHE A 37 17.41 -6.34 -2.10
CA PHE A 37 16.51 -5.22 -2.43
C PHE A 37 15.50 -5.62 -3.50
N CYS A 38 15.92 -6.35 -4.53
CA CYS A 38 15.15 -6.63 -5.74
C CYS A 38 14.57 -8.05 -5.78
N TYR A 39 14.25 -8.65 -4.63
CA TYR A 39 13.71 -10.02 -4.59
C TYR A 39 12.45 -10.10 -3.73
N TYR A 40 11.38 -10.51 -4.37
CA TYR A 40 10.14 -10.97 -3.78
C TYR A 40 9.80 -12.36 -4.33
N SER A 41 9.22 -13.23 -3.49
CA SER A 41 8.88 -14.62 -3.87
C SER A 41 7.82 -14.70 -4.96
N GLU A 42 6.95 -13.72 -5.01
CA GLU A 42 5.81 -13.61 -5.92
C GLU A 42 6.15 -12.95 -7.27
N LEU A 43 7.34 -12.33 -7.37
CA LEU A 43 7.80 -11.66 -8.58
C LEU A 43 8.87 -12.46 -9.30
N SER A 44 9.04 -12.19 -10.59
CA SER A 44 10.16 -12.72 -11.37
C SER A 44 11.51 -12.32 -10.78
N VAL A 45 12.55 -13.13 -11.04
CA VAL A 45 13.90 -12.86 -10.53
C VAL A 45 14.56 -11.79 -11.39
N HIS A 46 14.92 -10.65 -10.78
CA HIS A 46 15.59 -9.55 -11.46
C HIS A 46 17.12 -9.58 -11.32
N GLY A 47 17.64 -9.88 -10.12
CA GLY A 47 19.09 -10.03 -9.86
C GLY A 47 19.89 -8.71 -9.93
N ALA A 48 19.25 -7.54 -9.99
CA ALA A 48 19.92 -6.25 -10.20
C ALA A 48 20.72 -5.74 -8.98
N CYS A 49 20.22 -5.92 -7.76
CA CYS A 49 20.79 -5.27 -6.57
C CYS A 49 22.12 -5.89 -6.10
N ARG A 50 22.42 -7.13 -6.46
CA ARG A 50 23.64 -7.88 -6.08
C ARG A 50 23.94 -7.97 -4.57
N MET A 51 22.97 -7.69 -3.70
CA MET A 51 23.17 -7.81 -2.26
C MET A 51 23.20 -9.24 -1.77
N CYS A 52 22.54 -10.18 -2.45
CA CYS A 52 22.46 -11.59 -2.10
C CYS A 52 23.62 -12.44 -2.64
N ILE A 53 24.79 -11.84 -2.90
CA ILE A 53 25.95 -12.54 -3.43
C ILE A 53 26.47 -13.59 -2.45
N VAL A 54 26.90 -14.74 -2.99
CA VAL A 54 27.54 -15.85 -2.28
C VAL A 54 28.81 -16.27 -3.00
N GLU A 55 29.74 -16.89 -2.28
CA GLU A 55 30.97 -17.40 -2.82
C GLU A 55 30.93 -18.94 -2.88
N ASN A 56 31.14 -19.51 -4.06
CA ASN A 56 31.25 -20.94 -4.25
C ASN A 56 32.59 -21.39 -3.73
N VAL A 57 32.62 -22.32 -2.75
CA VAL A 57 33.83 -22.77 -2.08
C VAL A 57 34.83 -23.48 -3.02
N LYS A 58 34.29 -24.25 -3.98
CA LYS A 58 35.13 -25.03 -4.92
C LYS A 58 35.77 -24.16 -6.00
N THR A 59 35.05 -23.12 -6.47
CA THR A 59 35.50 -22.33 -7.63
C THR A 59 35.97 -20.94 -7.25
N GLY A 60 35.67 -20.43 -6.07
CA GLY A 60 35.90 -19.05 -5.64
C GLY A 60 35.04 -18.03 -6.38
N LYS A 61 34.06 -18.46 -7.21
CA LYS A 61 33.18 -17.59 -7.98
C LYS A 61 32.14 -16.95 -7.08
N ILE A 62 31.86 -15.67 -7.34
CA ILE A 62 30.80 -14.92 -6.64
C ILE A 62 29.61 -14.79 -7.58
N ASP A 63 28.45 -15.25 -7.13
CA ASP A 63 27.19 -15.16 -7.88
C ASP A 63 26.05 -14.69 -6.97
N ALA A 64 24.96 -14.19 -7.57
CA ALA A 64 23.76 -13.78 -6.84
C ALA A 64 22.88 -14.98 -6.53
N SER A 65 22.68 -15.30 -5.26
CA SER A 65 21.94 -16.49 -4.81
C SER A 65 20.47 -16.51 -5.26
N CYS A 66 19.85 -15.35 -5.50
CA CYS A 66 18.48 -15.26 -5.98
C CYS A 66 18.29 -15.79 -7.42
N SER A 67 19.36 -15.81 -8.24
CA SER A 67 19.35 -16.29 -9.62
C SER A 67 20.08 -17.64 -9.81
N MET A 68 20.56 -18.25 -8.73
CA MET A 68 21.21 -19.56 -8.76
C MET A 68 20.23 -20.68 -8.45
N GLU A 69 20.27 -21.75 -9.23
CA GLU A 69 19.52 -22.98 -8.93
C GLU A 69 20.23 -23.79 -7.82
N PRO A 70 19.49 -24.35 -6.85
CA PRO A 70 20.03 -25.27 -5.88
C PRO A 70 20.55 -26.55 -6.56
N ARG A 71 21.71 -27.05 -6.13
CA ARG A 71 22.28 -28.29 -6.65
C ARG A 71 22.84 -29.14 -5.52
N ASP A 72 22.68 -30.45 -5.63
CA ASP A 72 23.23 -31.37 -4.64
C ASP A 72 24.74 -31.24 -4.56
N GLY A 73 25.29 -31.22 -3.33
CA GLY A 73 26.70 -31.02 -3.07
C GLY A 73 27.26 -29.63 -3.36
N LEU A 74 26.41 -28.63 -3.70
CA LEU A 74 26.85 -27.25 -3.86
C LEU A 74 27.25 -26.70 -2.48
N GLU A 75 28.48 -26.23 -2.37
CA GLU A 75 29.03 -25.63 -1.15
C GLU A 75 29.26 -24.13 -1.38
N ILE A 76 28.66 -23.31 -0.50
CA ILE A 76 28.73 -21.85 -0.59
C ILE A 76 29.04 -21.20 0.76
N ARG A 77 29.66 -20.03 0.70
CA ARG A 77 29.84 -19.11 1.83
C ARG A 77 29.01 -17.87 1.63
N THR A 78 28.40 -17.35 2.72
CA THR A 78 27.56 -16.18 2.70
C THR A 78 28.20 -14.93 3.31
N ASN A 79 29.30 -15.10 4.09
CA ASN A 79 29.83 -14.06 4.99
C ASN A 79 31.36 -13.90 4.96
N THR A 80 32.02 -14.23 3.84
CA THR A 80 33.47 -14.04 3.73
C THR A 80 33.84 -12.54 3.74
N ALA A 81 35.06 -12.21 4.16
CA ALA A 81 35.57 -10.84 4.16
C ALA A 81 35.46 -10.18 2.75
N ARG A 82 35.63 -10.99 1.70
CA ARG A 82 35.48 -10.58 0.31
C ARG A 82 34.01 -10.17 0.00
N LEU A 83 33.02 -10.99 0.40
CA LEU A 83 31.60 -10.70 0.22
C LEU A 83 31.15 -9.47 1.02
N LEU A 84 31.60 -9.32 2.26
CA LEU A 84 31.29 -8.16 3.09
C LEU A 84 31.83 -6.86 2.47
N ARG A 85 33.06 -6.88 1.91
CA ARG A 85 33.64 -5.76 1.18
C ARG A 85 32.79 -5.40 -0.05
N HIS A 86 32.36 -6.37 -0.84
CA HIS A 86 31.50 -6.13 -2.00
C HIS A 86 30.15 -5.54 -1.62
N ARG A 87 29.47 -6.06 -0.60
CA ARG A 87 28.20 -5.51 -0.13
C ARG A 87 28.32 -4.07 0.35
N ARG A 88 29.39 -3.74 1.10
CA ARG A 88 29.66 -2.35 1.49
C ARG A 88 29.83 -1.44 0.29
N MET A 89 30.61 -1.86 -0.71
CA MET A 89 30.82 -1.10 -1.93
C MET A 89 29.51 -0.88 -2.71
N ILE A 90 28.66 -1.91 -2.83
CA ILE A 90 27.35 -1.79 -3.47
C ILE A 90 26.47 -0.77 -2.74
N LEU A 91 26.43 -0.81 -1.41
CA LEU A 91 25.68 0.15 -0.59
C LEU A 91 26.22 1.56 -0.74
N GLU A 92 27.55 1.75 -0.74
CA GLU A 92 28.15 3.08 -1.00
C GLU A 92 27.78 3.64 -2.38
N LEU A 93 27.76 2.79 -3.41
CA LEU A 93 27.34 3.21 -4.77
C LEU A 93 25.85 3.58 -4.81
N MET A 94 25.00 2.84 -4.13
CA MET A 94 23.58 3.18 -4.02
C MET A 94 23.36 4.49 -3.26
N LEU A 95 24.09 4.70 -2.15
CA LEU A 95 24.01 5.91 -1.34
C LEU A 95 24.58 7.14 -2.04
N ALA A 96 25.59 6.96 -2.91
CA ALA A 96 26.19 8.07 -3.66
C ALA A 96 25.20 8.80 -4.56
N SER A 97 24.20 8.10 -5.06
CA SER A 97 23.17 8.65 -5.96
C SER A 97 21.79 8.78 -5.31
N HIS A 98 21.69 8.51 -4.03
CA HIS A 98 20.45 8.58 -3.26
C HIS A 98 20.33 9.88 -2.50
N ASP A 99 19.14 10.50 -2.46
CA ASP A 99 18.89 11.60 -1.56
C ASP A 99 18.81 11.10 -0.12
N CYS A 100 19.87 11.35 0.63
CA CYS A 100 20.04 10.88 2.01
C CYS A 100 19.41 11.79 3.07
N SER A 101 18.41 12.61 2.74
CA SER A 101 17.64 13.45 3.69
C SER A 101 16.74 12.58 4.59
N CYS A 102 17.34 11.64 5.33
CA CYS A 102 16.64 10.59 6.05
C CYS A 102 15.72 11.11 7.15
N THR A 103 16.08 12.18 7.85
CA THR A 103 15.30 12.75 8.97
C THR A 103 13.94 13.31 8.54
N THR A 104 13.82 13.72 7.28
CA THR A 104 12.58 14.25 6.69
C THR A 104 11.91 13.27 5.72
N CYS A 105 12.47 12.07 5.56
CA CYS A 105 11.97 11.06 4.63
C CYS A 105 10.78 10.30 5.24
N ALA A 106 9.70 10.15 4.49
CA ALA A 106 8.51 9.37 4.90
C ALA A 106 8.81 7.88 5.19
N LYS A 107 9.96 7.34 4.73
CA LYS A 107 10.42 5.97 5.01
C LYS A 107 11.44 5.90 6.14
N SER A 108 11.76 7.01 6.83
CA SER A 108 12.71 7.01 7.96
C SER A 108 12.31 5.98 9.02
N GLY A 109 13.28 5.23 9.54
CA GLY A 109 13.01 4.13 10.48
C GLY A 109 12.49 2.83 9.86
N ASN A 110 11.90 2.89 8.65
CA ASN A 110 11.41 1.72 7.91
C ASN A 110 11.96 1.67 6.47
N CYS A 111 13.19 2.11 6.29
CA CYS A 111 13.89 2.12 5.01
C CYS A 111 14.91 0.97 4.97
N ARG A 112 14.76 0.08 4.00
CA ARG A 112 15.67 -1.07 3.85
C ARG A 112 17.10 -0.67 3.50
N LEU A 113 17.27 0.43 2.74
CA LEU A 113 18.61 0.97 2.43
C LEU A 113 19.29 1.48 3.70
N GLN A 114 18.58 2.25 4.53
CA GLN A 114 19.08 2.75 5.81
C GLN A 114 19.48 1.59 6.74
N ALA A 115 18.60 0.61 6.92
CA ALA A 115 18.86 -0.55 7.77
C ALA A 115 20.09 -1.36 7.31
N LEU A 116 20.23 -1.60 6.00
CA LEU A 116 21.39 -2.33 5.47
C LEU A 116 22.68 -1.50 5.52
N ALA A 117 22.63 -0.20 5.27
CA ALA A 117 23.79 0.69 5.43
C ALA A 117 24.31 0.64 6.87
N GLN A 118 23.41 0.70 7.85
CA GLN A 118 23.75 0.56 9.27
C GLN A 118 24.30 -0.84 9.60
N ARG A 119 23.61 -1.90 9.16
CA ARG A 119 24.03 -3.30 9.37
C ARG A 119 25.44 -3.60 8.86
N PHE A 120 25.82 -3.04 7.71
CA PHE A 120 27.15 -3.24 7.10
C PHE A 120 28.17 -2.18 7.50
N GLY A 121 27.83 -1.25 8.41
CA GLY A 121 28.74 -0.24 8.94
C GLY A 121 29.24 0.73 7.86
N VAL A 122 28.35 1.17 6.96
CA VAL A 122 28.70 2.19 5.95
C VAL A 122 28.61 3.55 6.62
N SER A 123 29.74 4.09 7.04
CA SER A 123 29.86 5.40 7.72
C SER A 123 30.30 6.54 6.79
N ARG A 124 30.79 6.21 5.60
CA ARG A 124 31.24 7.19 4.61
C ARG A 124 30.94 6.69 3.20
N VAL A 125 30.46 7.58 2.37
CA VAL A 125 30.31 7.37 0.92
C VAL A 125 31.54 7.95 0.22
N ARG A 126 32.29 7.11 -0.47
CA ARG A 126 33.53 7.50 -1.16
C ARG A 126 33.30 8.05 -2.56
N PHE A 127 32.15 7.72 -3.15
CA PHE A 127 31.82 8.09 -4.53
C PHE A 127 31.08 9.43 -4.56
N PRO A 128 31.44 10.35 -5.50
CA PRO A 128 30.72 11.58 -5.66
C PRO A 128 29.32 11.33 -6.23
N ASP A 129 28.36 12.14 -5.83
CA ASP A 129 27.06 12.22 -6.49
C ASP A 129 27.23 13.00 -7.82
N THR A 130 27.02 12.32 -8.93
CA THR A 130 27.11 12.89 -10.28
C THR A 130 25.75 12.95 -10.97
N ARG A 131 24.66 12.58 -10.30
CA ARG A 131 23.32 12.61 -10.88
C ARG A 131 22.70 13.99 -10.81
N GLU A 132 21.97 14.33 -11.85
CA GLU A 132 21.02 15.44 -11.82
C GLU A 132 19.87 15.13 -10.86
N ARG A 133 19.33 16.17 -10.22
CA ARG A 133 18.13 16.04 -9.39
C ARG A 133 16.90 16.14 -10.28
N TYR A 134 16.02 15.20 -10.09
CA TYR A 134 14.77 15.09 -10.84
C TYR A 134 13.62 15.71 -10.07
N GLU A 135 12.63 16.20 -10.80
CA GLU A 135 11.40 16.72 -10.22
C GLU A 135 10.59 15.60 -9.55
N GLN A 136 10.05 15.89 -8.39
CA GLN A 136 9.12 15.01 -7.69
C GLN A 136 7.76 15.00 -8.39
N ASP A 137 7.09 13.86 -8.42
CA ASP A 137 5.75 13.74 -8.96
C ASP A 137 4.74 13.60 -7.82
N ASN A 138 3.97 14.66 -7.61
CA ASN A 138 2.90 14.76 -6.59
C ASN A 138 1.51 14.95 -7.23
N THR A 139 1.36 14.62 -8.51
CA THR A 139 0.12 14.85 -9.27
C THR A 139 -0.98 13.83 -8.97
N SER A 140 -0.60 12.58 -8.71
CA SER A 140 -1.56 11.55 -8.31
C SER A 140 -2.18 11.85 -6.94
N PRO A 141 -3.50 11.68 -6.76
CA PRO A 141 -4.13 11.80 -5.45
C PRO A 141 -3.73 10.67 -4.47
N ALA A 142 -3.26 9.52 -4.98
CA ALA A 142 -2.98 8.34 -4.17
C ALA A 142 -1.48 8.11 -3.91
N ILE A 143 -0.62 8.43 -4.88
CA ILE A 143 0.80 8.04 -4.89
C ILE A 143 1.68 9.28 -5.05
N PHE A 144 2.75 9.34 -4.24
CA PHE A 144 3.83 10.30 -4.36
C PHE A 144 5.09 9.60 -4.86
N ARG A 145 5.80 10.19 -5.83
CA ARG A 145 7.03 9.64 -6.39
C ARG A 145 8.18 10.64 -6.31
N ASP A 146 9.30 10.21 -5.71
CA ASP A 146 10.56 10.95 -5.64
C ASP A 146 11.67 10.14 -6.32
N PRO A 147 12.01 10.43 -7.59
CA PRO A 147 13.03 9.69 -8.32
C PRO A 147 14.42 9.77 -7.68
N ASN A 148 14.71 10.81 -6.89
CA ASN A 148 16.00 11.03 -6.25
C ASN A 148 16.30 10.01 -5.13
N LYS A 149 15.28 9.29 -4.68
CA LYS A 149 15.37 8.22 -3.68
C LYS A 149 15.32 6.82 -4.28
N CYS A 150 15.32 6.71 -5.62
CA CYS A 150 15.24 5.43 -6.31
C CYS A 150 16.59 4.73 -6.38
N ILE A 151 16.66 3.46 -5.99
CA ILE A 151 17.85 2.60 -6.11
C ILE A 151 17.77 1.63 -7.30
N LEU A 152 16.81 1.81 -8.20
CA LEU A 152 16.65 1.03 -9.43
C LEU A 152 16.48 -0.49 -9.19
N CYS A 153 15.85 -0.89 -8.08
CA CYS A 153 15.63 -2.30 -7.77
C CYS A 153 14.58 -2.98 -8.69
N GLY A 154 13.67 -2.20 -9.29
CA GLY A 154 12.66 -2.67 -10.24
C GLY A 154 11.48 -3.42 -9.64
N ASP A 155 11.33 -3.46 -8.32
CA ASP A 155 10.21 -4.16 -7.70
C ASP A 155 8.87 -3.50 -8.06
N CYS A 156 8.83 -2.15 -8.07
CA CYS A 156 7.64 -1.39 -8.46
C CYS A 156 7.26 -1.58 -9.95
N VAL A 157 8.23 -1.77 -10.84
CA VAL A 157 7.99 -2.08 -12.25
C VAL A 157 7.32 -3.44 -12.36
N ARG A 158 7.93 -4.46 -11.76
CA ARG A 158 7.45 -5.84 -11.85
C ARG A 158 6.12 -6.07 -11.16
N VAL A 159 5.90 -5.48 -9.97
CA VAL A 159 4.59 -5.61 -9.32
C VAL A 159 3.48 -4.95 -10.13
N CYS A 160 3.77 -3.81 -10.78
CA CYS A 160 2.80 -3.10 -11.63
C CYS A 160 2.45 -3.90 -12.89
N GLU A 161 3.43 -4.57 -13.48
CA GLU A 161 3.25 -5.36 -14.70
C GLU A 161 2.78 -6.79 -14.41
N GLU A 162 3.51 -7.53 -13.56
CA GLU A 162 3.30 -8.97 -13.38
C GLU A 162 2.09 -9.32 -12.50
N LEU A 163 1.80 -8.51 -11.46
CA LEU A 163 0.69 -8.78 -10.54
C LEU A 163 -0.53 -7.90 -10.81
N GLN A 164 -0.32 -6.62 -11.18
CA GLN A 164 -1.43 -5.70 -11.40
C GLN A 164 -1.85 -5.60 -12.88
N GLY A 165 -1.05 -6.13 -13.80
CA GLY A 165 -1.35 -6.06 -15.23
C GLY A 165 -1.41 -4.65 -15.81
N GLN A 166 -0.85 -3.63 -15.12
CA GLN A 166 -0.97 -2.22 -15.47
C GLN A 166 0.21 -1.68 -16.29
N GLY A 167 1.44 -2.12 -15.99
CA GLY A 167 2.65 -1.70 -16.70
C GLY A 167 2.91 -0.17 -16.72
N ILE A 168 2.40 0.59 -15.76
CA ILE A 168 2.51 2.06 -15.73
C ILE A 168 3.96 2.52 -15.56
N LEU A 169 4.70 1.84 -14.66
CA LEU A 169 6.09 2.15 -14.38
C LEU A 169 7.00 1.23 -15.18
N ASN A 170 8.01 1.80 -15.82
CA ASN A 170 9.02 1.02 -16.52
C ASN A 170 10.38 1.72 -16.45
N TYR A 171 11.43 1.05 -16.92
CA TYR A 171 12.74 1.67 -17.07
C TYR A 171 12.75 2.55 -18.31
N ALA A 172 13.23 3.79 -18.13
CA ALA A 172 13.48 4.73 -19.22
C ALA A 172 14.93 5.18 -19.20
N HIS A 173 15.43 5.61 -20.37
CA HIS A 173 16.82 5.96 -20.60
C HIS A 173 17.79 4.79 -20.38
N ARG A 174 19.10 5.06 -20.23
CA ARG A 174 20.14 4.05 -20.03
C ARG A 174 21.38 4.63 -19.36
N GLY A 175 22.25 3.76 -18.85
CA GLY A 175 23.48 4.17 -18.18
C GLY A 175 23.20 4.98 -16.91
N SER A 176 23.88 6.12 -16.75
CA SER A 176 23.73 7.01 -15.59
C SER A 176 22.37 7.70 -15.53
N GLU A 177 21.67 7.82 -16.66
CA GLU A 177 20.36 8.47 -16.76
C GLU A 177 19.19 7.52 -16.57
N LEU A 178 19.46 6.22 -16.32
CA LEU A 178 18.42 5.22 -16.11
C LEU A 178 17.48 5.63 -14.98
N GLN A 179 16.19 5.65 -15.25
CA GLN A 179 15.14 5.98 -14.30
C GLN A 179 13.99 4.98 -14.37
N VAL A 180 13.23 4.89 -13.27
CA VAL A 180 11.92 4.25 -13.26
C VAL A 180 10.86 5.33 -13.34
N MET A 181 10.04 5.32 -14.39
CA MET A 181 9.07 6.36 -14.67
C MET A 181 7.94 5.85 -15.57
N PRO A 182 6.83 6.57 -15.69
CA PRO A 182 5.83 6.32 -16.73
C PRO A 182 6.39 6.59 -18.13
N ALA A 183 5.75 6.00 -19.15
CA ALA A 183 6.13 6.22 -20.54
C ALA A 183 6.01 7.71 -20.95
N PHE A 184 6.92 8.15 -21.82
CA PHE A 184 6.94 9.51 -22.37
C PHE A 184 7.06 10.64 -21.34
N ASP A 185 7.71 10.36 -20.20
CA ASP A 185 7.91 11.32 -19.11
C ASP A 185 6.61 11.93 -18.54
N LYS A 186 5.51 11.19 -18.66
CA LYS A 186 4.22 11.61 -18.12
C LYS A 186 4.23 11.62 -16.60
N LYS A 187 3.45 12.54 -16.03
CA LYS A 187 3.11 12.49 -14.60
C LYS A 187 2.08 11.40 -14.34
N LEU A 188 1.97 10.92 -13.10
CA LEU A 188 1.09 9.80 -12.75
C LEU A 188 -0.39 10.05 -13.04
N ASP A 189 -0.87 11.29 -12.89
CA ASP A 189 -2.26 11.68 -13.21
C ASP A 189 -2.58 11.64 -14.71
N GLN A 190 -1.55 11.71 -15.57
CA GLN A 190 -1.67 11.63 -17.02
C GLN A 190 -1.61 10.20 -17.55
N THR A 191 -1.63 9.23 -16.66
CA THR A 191 -1.54 7.80 -16.98
C THR A 191 -2.80 7.05 -16.59
N LYS A 192 -2.91 5.81 -17.06
CA LYS A 192 -3.97 4.89 -16.65
C LYS A 192 -3.76 4.29 -15.25
N CYS A 193 -2.93 4.91 -14.41
CA CYS A 193 -2.65 4.42 -13.06
C CYS A 193 -3.93 4.36 -12.22
N VAL A 194 -4.25 3.18 -11.71
CA VAL A 194 -5.45 2.91 -10.90
C VAL A 194 -5.29 3.24 -9.41
N GLY A 195 -4.14 3.80 -9.01
CA GLY A 195 -3.91 4.23 -7.63
C GLY A 195 -3.85 3.11 -6.59
N CYS A 196 -3.63 1.85 -6.98
CA CYS A 196 -3.70 0.68 -6.08
C CYS A 196 -2.64 0.64 -4.98
N GLY A 197 -1.54 1.43 -5.06
CA GLY A 197 -0.52 1.53 -4.03
C GLY A 197 0.50 0.38 -3.98
N GLN A 198 0.39 -0.65 -4.81
CA GLN A 198 1.29 -1.82 -4.76
C GLN A 198 2.76 -1.44 -5.03
N CYS A 199 3.01 -0.47 -5.89
CA CYS A 199 4.34 0.07 -6.12
C CYS A 199 4.96 0.73 -4.87
N ALA A 200 4.15 1.38 -4.04
CA ALA A 200 4.58 1.96 -2.76
C ALA A 200 4.83 0.86 -1.71
N ALA A 201 4.00 -0.18 -1.68
CA ALA A 201 4.14 -1.31 -0.75
C ALA A 201 5.47 -2.06 -0.94
N VAL A 202 5.90 -2.30 -2.19
CA VAL A 202 7.16 -3.00 -2.50
C VAL A 202 8.37 -2.07 -2.53
N CYS A 203 8.21 -0.75 -2.46
CA CYS A 203 9.32 0.19 -2.52
C CYS A 203 10.22 0.04 -1.29
N THR A 204 11.47 -0.33 -1.51
CA THR A 204 12.47 -0.55 -0.47
C THR A 204 13.03 0.72 0.13
N THR A 205 12.79 1.85 -0.52
CA THR A 205 13.20 3.20 -0.12
C THR A 205 12.00 4.15 -0.10
N GLY A 206 12.21 5.45 0.08
CA GLY A 206 11.18 6.48 -0.01
C GLY A 206 10.92 7.01 -1.44
N ALA A 207 11.32 6.26 -2.48
CA ALA A 207 11.14 6.70 -3.86
C ALA A 207 9.69 6.70 -4.33
N ILE A 208 8.88 5.78 -3.81
CA ILE A 208 7.43 5.74 -4.03
C ILE A 208 6.77 5.52 -2.68
N THR A 209 5.85 6.40 -2.34
CA THR A 209 5.09 6.36 -1.08
C THR A 209 3.62 6.65 -1.35
N VAL A 210 2.76 6.31 -0.42
CA VAL A 210 1.37 6.79 -0.42
C VAL A 210 1.39 8.29 -0.18
N LYS A 211 0.52 9.04 -0.86
CA LYS A 211 0.38 10.48 -0.67
C LYS A 211 -0.11 10.75 0.75
N ASN A 212 0.70 11.45 1.55
CA ASN A 212 0.40 11.75 2.94
C ASN A 212 -0.58 12.92 3.04
N GLN A 213 -1.67 12.72 3.77
CA GLN A 213 -2.71 13.73 4.01
C GLN A 213 -2.91 14.03 5.52
N ILE A 214 -2.02 13.58 6.39
CA ILE A 214 -2.09 13.79 7.84
C ILE A 214 -2.13 15.28 8.19
N GLY A 215 -1.31 16.11 7.53
CA GLY A 215 -1.31 17.56 7.77
C GLY A 215 -2.65 18.21 7.43
N GLN A 216 -3.34 17.75 6.40
CA GLN A 216 -4.69 18.23 6.05
C GLN A 216 -5.73 17.79 7.10
N ALA A 217 -5.61 16.57 7.62
CA ALA A 217 -6.49 16.07 8.69
C ALA A 217 -6.33 16.90 9.97
N TRP A 218 -5.09 17.18 10.39
CA TRP A 218 -4.86 18.05 11.54
C TRP A 218 -5.38 19.47 11.34
N GLN A 219 -5.21 20.05 10.14
CA GLN A 219 -5.79 21.36 9.82
C GLN A 219 -7.30 21.35 9.92
N ALA A 220 -7.97 20.32 9.37
CA ALA A 220 -9.41 20.19 9.44
C ALA A 220 -9.92 20.07 10.89
N LEU A 221 -9.25 19.28 11.73
CA LEU A 221 -9.59 19.08 13.14
C LEU A 221 -9.44 20.35 14.00
N HIS A 222 -8.52 21.25 13.62
CA HIS A 222 -8.28 22.50 14.36
C HIS A 222 -9.04 23.70 13.80
N ASP A 223 -9.73 23.58 12.67
CA ASP A 223 -10.57 24.66 12.12
C ASP A 223 -11.95 24.64 12.81
N PRO A 224 -12.30 25.68 13.61
CA PRO A 224 -13.56 25.74 14.33
C PRO A 224 -14.79 25.84 13.40
N LYS A 225 -14.57 26.14 12.12
CA LYS A 225 -15.64 26.15 11.10
C LYS A 225 -16.04 24.75 10.67
N ASN A 226 -15.18 23.78 10.89
CA ASN A 226 -15.47 22.40 10.50
C ASN A 226 -16.18 21.65 11.63
N ARG A 227 -17.19 20.88 11.24
CA ARG A 227 -17.69 19.72 11.96
C ARG A 227 -16.98 18.50 11.41
N VAL A 228 -15.96 18.02 12.09
CA VAL A 228 -15.21 16.87 11.61
C VAL A 228 -15.91 15.57 11.96
N VAL A 229 -16.32 14.84 10.95
CA VAL A 229 -16.99 13.54 11.05
C VAL A 229 -16.15 12.48 10.36
N VAL A 230 -16.03 11.30 10.98
CA VAL A 230 -15.19 10.21 10.48
C VAL A 230 -16.02 8.96 10.23
N GLN A 231 -15.76 8.27 9.12
CA GLN A 231 -16.20 6.90 8.91
C GLN A 231 -15.01 5.93 8.88
N ILE A 232 -15.19 4.73 9.42
CA ILE A 232 -14.16 3.69 9.52
C ILE A 232 -14.55 2.45 8.75
N ALA A 233 -13.71 2.03 7.79
CA ALA A 233 -13.95 0.80 7.03
C ALA A 233 -13.76 -0.47 7.86
N PRO A 234 -14.50 -1.58 7.56
CA PRO A 234 -14.47 -2.80 8.36
C PRO A 234 -13.08 -3.42 8.51
N ALA A 235 -12.23 -3.41 7.48
CA ALA A 235 -10.89 -3.99 7.54
C ALA A 235 -9.90 -3.20 8.40
N VAL A 236 -10.12 -1.91 8.62
CA VAL A 236 -9.22 -1.06 9.43
C VAL A 236 -9.17 -1.50 10.87
N ARG A 237 -10.34 -1.83 11.45
CA ARG A 237 -10.48 -2.21 12.86
C ARG A 237 -9.74 -3.49 13.26
N VAL A 238 -9.42 -4.35 12.31
CA VAL A 238 -8.71 -5.63 12.55
C VAL A 238 -7.23 -5.59 12.13
N ALA A 239 -6.82 -4.55 11.40
CA ALA A 239 -5.45 -4.42 10.91
C ALA A 239 -4.57 -3.46 11.74
N LEU A 240 -5.19 -2.55 12.52
CA LEU A 240 -4.50 -1.44 13.18
C LEU A 240 -3.82 -1.88 14.50
N GLY A 241 -4.41 -2.81 15.24
CA GLY A 241 -3.98 -3.18 16.59
C GLY A 241 -2.55 -3.74 16.68
N GLU A 242 -2.10 -4.47 15.67
CA GLU A 242 -0.77 -5.08 15.62
C GLU A 242 0.37 -4.07 15.79
N GLU A 243 0.20 -2.87 15.24
CA GLU A 243 1.21 -1.80 15.31
C GLU A 243 1.38 -1.23 16.74
N PHE A 244 0.42 -1.49 17.62
CA PHE A 244 0.41 -1.11 19.03
C PHE A 244 0.64 -2.30 19.98
N GLY A 245 1.10 -3.45 19.42
CA GLY A 245 1.43 -4.64 20.20
C GLY A 245 0.23 -5.49 20.62
N LEU A 246 -0.94 -5.26 20.07
CA LEU A 246 -2.13 -6.07 20.28
C LEU A 246 -2.10 -7.33 19.40
N PRO A 247 -2.85 -8.39 19.74
CA PRO A 247 -2.93 -9.59 18.93
C PRO A 247 -3.37 -9.31 17.48
N ALA A 248 -2.79 -10.06 16.53
CA ALA A 248 -3.16 -9.96 15.12
C ALA A 248 -4.65 -10.26 14.91
N GLY A 249 -5.34 -9.39 14.18
CA GLY A 249 -6.76 -9.51 13.88
C GLY A 249 -7.71 -9.17 15.04
N GLU A 250 -7.21 -8.65 16.17
CA GLU A 250 -8.06 -8.14 17.24
C GLU A 250 -8.91 -6.96 16.72
N ASN A 251 -10.22 -6.99 17.01
CA ASN A 251 -11.09 -5.87 16.68
C ASN A 251 -10.87 -4.73 17.69
N VAL A 252 -10.30 -3.64 17.21
CA VAL A 252 -9.97 -2.47 18.04
C VAL A 252 -10.87 -1.26 17.72
N MET A 253 -12.06 -1.49 17.17
CA MET A 253 -12.99 -0.42 16.77
C MET A 253 -13.24 0.56 17.91
N ASP A 254 -13.56 0.07 19.11
CA ASP A 254 -13.90 0.89 20.26
C ASP A 254 -12.72 1.78 20.72
N ARG A 255 -11.50 1.22 20.71
CA ARG A 255 -10.28 2.00 21.01
C ARG A 255 -9.97 3.04 19.94
N LEU A 256 -10.24 2.70 18.67
CA LEU A 256 -10.04 3.64 17.56
C LEU A 256 -11.04 4.81 17.65
N VAL A 257 -12.30 4.55 17.96
CA VAL A 257 -13.30 5.59 18.23
C VAL A 257 -12.82 6.51 19.34
N LYS A 258 -12.37 5.94 20.48
CA LYS A 258 -11.84 6.72 21.60
C LYS A 258 -10.65 7.58 21.20
N ALA A 259 -9.70 7.03 20.45
CA ALA A 259 -8.53 7.76 19.98
C ALA A 259 -8.94 8.94 19.07
N LEU A 260 -9.86 8.74 18.15
CA LEU A 260 -10.38 9.78 17.25
C LEU A 260 -11.08 10.90 18.03
N LYS A 261 -11.94 10.55 18.99
CA LYS A 261 -12.59 11.53 19.88
C LYS A 261 -11.56 12.35 20.68
N LEU A 262 -10.50 11.72 21.20
CA LEU A 262 -9.40 12.41 21.89
C LEU A 262 -8.61 13.35 20.97
N MET A 263 -8.52 13.07 19.68
CA MET A 263 -7.90 13.93 18.67
C MET A 263 -8.81 15.08 18.21
N GLY A 264 -10.07 15.12 18.65
CA GLY A 264 -11.01 16.22 18.36
C GLY A 264 -12.05 15.90 17.28
N VAL A 265 -12.19 14.64 16.88
CA VAL A 265 -13.30 14.22 15.99
C VAL A 265 -14.62 14.31 16.75
N GLU A 266 -15.62 14.97 16.17
CA GLU A 266 -16.92 15.16 16.82
C GLU A 266 -17.79 13.91 16.77
N GLU A 267 -17.82 13.23 15.63
CA GLU A 267 -18.63 12.04 15.43
C GLU A 267 -17.85 10.97 14.64
N VAL A 268 -17.99 9.72 15.05
CA VAL A 268 -17.29 8.57 14.45
C VAL A 268 -18.29 7.48 14.13
N TYR A 269 -18.34 7.09 12.87
CA TYR A 269 -19.28 6.11 12.35
C TYR A 269 -18.60 4.86 11.80
N ASP A 270 -19.34 3.77 11.82
CA ASP A 270 -18.96 2.52 11.17
C ASP A 270 -19.47 2.52 9.72
N THR A 271 -18.58 2.30 8.75
CA THR A 271 -18.94 2.16 7.34
C THR A 271 -19.82 0.92 7.07
N ASP A 272 -19.93 -0.03 8.01
CA ASP A 272 -20.81 -1.21 7.88
C ASP A 272 -22.26 -0.82 7.58
N PHE A 273 -22.75 0.29 8.15
CA PHE A 273 -24.08 0.83 7.84
C PHE A 273 -24.23 1.10 6.33
N ALA A 274 -23.26 1.79 5.74
CA ALA A 274 -23.28 2.10 4.30
C ALA A 274 -23.02 0.86 3.43
N ALA A 275 -22.27 -0.11 3.94
CA ALA A 275 -22.10 -1.40 3.28
C ALA A 275 -23.44 -2.16 3.18
N ASP A 276 -24.28 -2.09 4.20
CA ASP A 276 -25.65 -2.64 4.15
C ASP A 276 -26.51 -1.90 3.12
N MET A 277 -26.41 -0.56 3.02
CA MET A 277 -27.09 0.21 1.97
C MET A 277 -26.63 -0.24 0.58
N THR A 278 -25.34 -0.44 0.38
CA THR A 278 -24.79 -0.95 -0.87
C THR A 278 -25.29 -2.35 -1.16
N THR A 279 -25.33 -3.23 -0.18
CA THR A 279 -25.87 -4.60 -0.31
C THR A 279 -27.30 -4.57 -0.81
N ILE A 280 -28.16 -3.76 -0.20
CA ILE A 280 -29.58 -3.63 -0.60
C ILE A 280 -29.69 -3.11 -2.03
N SER A 281 -28.95 -2.06 -2.36
CA SER A 281 -29.01 -1.42 -3.68
C SER A 281 -28.48 -2.33 -4.79
N GLU A 282 -27.34 -3.01 -4.58
CA GLU A 282 -26.77 -3.92 -5.56
C GLU A 282 -27.60 -5.22 -5.69
N SER A 283 -28.20 -5.72 -4.60
CA SER A 283 -29.12 -6.86 -4.67
C SER A 283 -30.36 -6.53 -5.47
N GLN A 284 -30.92 -5.34 -5.29
CA GLN A 284 -32.05 -4.87 -6.08
C GLN A 284 -31.68 -4.77 -7.56
N GLU A 285 -30.57 -4.13 -7.88
CA GLU A 285 -30.05 -4.02 -9.25
C GLU A 285 -29.81 -5.41 -9.87
N PHE A 286 -29.23 -6.35 -9.11
CA PHE A 286 -29.02 -7.73 -9.57
C PHE A 286 -30.34 -8.42 -9.92
N LEU A 287 -31.37 -8.29 -9.07
CA LEU A 287 -32.70 -8.88 -9.33
C LEU A 287 -33.38 -8.23 -10.54
N GLU A 288 -33.24 -6.94 -10.76
CA GLU A 288 -33.75 -6.23 -11.93
C GLU A 288 -33.07 -6.71 -13.21
N ARG A 289 -31.73 -6.84 -13.20
CA ARG A 289 -30.96 -7.40 -14.32
C ARG A 289 -31.35 -8.86 -14.60
N LEU A 290 -31.58 -9.67 -13.56
CA LEU A 290 -32.00 -11.05 -13.72
C LEU A 290 -33.36 -11.16 -14.42
N LYS A 291 -34.32 -10.29 -14.04
CA LYS A 291 -35.63 -10.22 -14.69
C LYS A 291 -35.55 -9.71 -16.14
N ALA A 292 -34.64 -8.78 -16.43
CA ALA A 292 -34.44 -8.21 -17.75
C ALA A 292 -33.60 -9.10 -18.69
N GLY A 293 -32.94 -10.14 -18.18
CA GLY A 293 -32.07 -11.02 -18.96
C GLY A 293 -30.64 -10.50 -19.14
N GLY A 294 -30.16 -9.63 -18.27
CA GLY A 294 -28.77 -9.13 -18.31
C GLY A 294 -28.65 -7.60 -18.21
N PRO A 295 -27.45 -7.01 -18.39
CA PRO A 295 -26.18 -7.69 -18.79
C PRO A 295 -25.53 -8.50 -17.66
N PHE A 296 -24.93 -9.63 -18.03
CA PHE A 296 -24.17 -10.50 -17.14
C PHE A 296 -22.77 -10.80 -17.72
N PRO A 297 -21.74 -11.11 -16.86
CA PRO A 297 -21.79 -11.06 -15.38
C PRO A 297 -22.04 -9.63 -14.88
N MET A 298 -22.62 -9.47 -13.70
CA MET A 298 -22.66 -8.20 -12.98
C MET A 298 -21.43 -8.09 -12.09
N PHE A 299 -20.72 -6.96 -12.15
CA PHE A 299 -19.56 -6.67 -11.31
C PHE A 299 -19.92 -5.66 -10.23
N THR A 300 -19.47 -5.87 -9.01
CA THR A 300 -19.58 -4.88 -7.95
C THR A 300 -18.65 -3.67 -8.22
N SER A 301 -19.03 -2.47 -7.77
CA SER A 301 -18.34 -1.21 -8.08
C SER A 301 -17.63 -0.56 -6.88
N CYS A 302 -17.60 -1.21 -5.71
CA CYS A 302 -17.02 -0.64 -4.50
C CYS A 302 -15.49 -0.46 -4.52
N CYS A 303 -14.78 -1.09 -5.45
CA CYS A 303 -13.32 -0.96 -5.61
C CYS A 303 -12.98 0.09 -6.70
N PRO A 304 -12.48 1.28 -6.34
CA PRO A 304 -12.19 2.35 -7.31
C PRO A 304 -11.04 2.01 -8.26
N ALA A 305 -10.08 1.19 -7.84
CA ALA A 305 -9.02 0.71 -8.72
C ALA A 305 -9.56 -0.21 -9.81
N TRP A 306 -10.52 -1.09 -9.46
CA TRP A 306 -11.23 -1.94 -10.40
C TRP A 306 -12.08 -1.12 -11.37
N VAL A 307 -12.85 -0.17 -10.88
CA VAL A 307 -13.70 0.68 -11.73
C VAL A 307 -12.85 1.45 -12.74
N LYS A 308 -11.77 2.08 -12.30
CA LYS A 308 -10.86 2.79 -13.21
C LYS A 308 -10.18 1.84 -14.21
N TYR A 309 -9.80 0.63 -13.79
CA TYR A 309 -9.27 -0.37 -14.70
C TYR A 309 -10.28 -0.76 -15.79
N LEU A 310 -11.53 -0.93 -15.39
CA LEU A 310 -12.63 -1.24 -16.31
C LEU A 310 -12.86 -0.10 -17.31
N GLU A 311 -12.86 1.16 -16.85
CA GLU A 311 -12.99 2.35 -17.68
C GLU A 311 -11.89 2.46 -18.75
N GLU A 312 -10.65 2.15 -18.37
CA GLU A 312 -9.48 2.37 -19.22
C GLU A 312 -9.16 1.19 -20.16
N GLU A 313 -9.36 -0.04 -19.70
CA GLU A 313 -8.93 -1.24 -20.42
C GLU A 313 -10.09 -2.08 -21.00
N HIS A 314 -11.29 -1.97 -20.39
CA HIS A 314 -12.47 -2.76 -20.76
C HIS A 314 -13.75 -1.92 -20.83
N PRO A 315 -13.78 -0.81 -21.59
CA PRO A 315 -14.95 0.09 -21.64
C PRO A 315 -16.22 -0.60 -22.16
N ASP A 316 -16.08 -1.68 -22.91
CA ASP A 316 -17.19 -2.51 -23.39
C ASP A 316 -17.93 -3.24 -22.24
N LEU A 317 -17.26 -3.48 -21.12
CA LEU A 317 -17.80 -4.12 -19.92
C LEU A 317 -18.34 -3.13 -18.87
N LEU A 318 -18.24 -1.82 -19.08
CA LEU A 318 -18.77 -0.81 -18.13
C LEU A 318 -20.25 -1.02 -17.81
N LYS A 319 -21.05 -1.40 -18.78
CA LYS A 319 -22.46 -1.76 -18.60
C LYS A 319 -22.71 -2.92 -17.64
N ASN A 320 -21.68 -3.72 -17.38
CA ASN A 320 -21.74 -4.86 -16.48
C ASN A 320 -21.40 -4.46 -15.03
N ALA A 321 -20.76 -3.30 -14.81
CA ALA A 321 -20.53 -2.79 -13.47
C ALA A 321 -21.87 -2.37 -12.81
N SER A 322 -21.94 -2.51 -11.50
CA SER A 322 -23.03 -1.96 -10.70
C SER A 322 -23.06 -0.43 -10.81
N SER A 323 -24.23 0.15 -10.86
CA SER A 323 -24.45 1.61 -10.86
C SER A 323 -24.31 2.21 -9.45
N CYS A 324 -24.15 1.39 -8.42
CA CYS A 324 -24.07 1.84 -7.05
C CYS A 324 -22.74 2.57 -6.76
N LYS A 325 -22.81 3.68 -6.02
CA LYS A 325 -21.62 4.26 -5.38
C LYS A 325 -21.00 3.25 -4.40
N SER A 326 -19.72 3.41 -4.10
CA SER A 326 -19.11 2.63 -3.01
C SER A 326 -19.72 2.98 -1.65
N PRO A 327 -19.63 2.09 -0.64
CA PRO A 327 -20.10 2.41 0.71
C PRO A 327 -19.53 3.71 1.26
N MET A 328 -18.27 4.01 0.96
CA MET A 328 -17.61 5.27 1.36
C MET A 328 -18.35 6.49 0.81
N GLU A 329 -18.64 6.51 -0.48
CA GLU A 329 -19.31 7.64 -1.14
C GLU A 329 -20.81 7.68 -0.84
N MET A 330 -21.47 6.53 -0.67
CA MET A 330 -22.88 6.50 -0.25
C MET A 330 -23.05 7.12 1.12
N PHE A 331 -22.22 6.74 2.08
CA PHE A 331 -22.31 7.27 3.43
C PHE A 331 -22.01 8.76 3.48
N ALA A 332 -20.99 9.20 2.73
CA ALA A 332 -20.61 10.60 2.66
C ALA A 332 -21.76 11.50 2.15
N ALA A 333 -22.41 11.08 1.07
CA ALA A 333 -23.54 11.82 0.50
C ALA A 333 -24.72 11.93 1.49
N VAL A 334 -25.11 10.80 2.13
CA VAL A 334 -26.18 10.77 3.13
C VAL A 334 -25.82 11.63 4.34
N LEU A 335 -24.58 11.56 4.79
CA LEU A 335 -24.10 12.30 5.96
C LEU A 335 -24.13 13.80 5.71
N LYS A 336 -23.61 14.28 4.58
CA LYS A 336 -23.62 15.72 4.23
C LYS A 336 -25.04 16.26 4.06
N ASP A 337 -25.94 15.50 3.45
CA ASP A 337 -27.35 15.86 3.35
C ASP A 337 -28.01 16.00 4.73
N GLN A 338 -27.79 15.03 5.62
CA GLN A 338 -28.34 15.04 6.97
C GLN A 338 -27.84 16.23 7.81
N TYR A 339 -26.58 16.63 7.66
CA TYR A 339 -26.01 17.74 8.41
C TYR A 339 -26.24 19.11 7.78
N ALA A 340 -26.64 19.21 6.51
CA ALA A 340 -26.76 20.46 5.76
C ALA A 340 -27.58 21.54 6.50
N LYS A 341 -28.71 21.15 7.11
CA LYS A 341 -29.53 22.07 7.88
C LYS A 341 -28.86 22.55 9.17
N LYS A 342 -28.27 21.63 9.94
CA LYS A 342 -27.56 21.92 11.19
C LYS A 342 -26.33 22.79 10.93
N ASP A 343 -25.60 22.50 9.86
CA ASP A 343 -24.43 23.28 9.48
C ASP A 343 -24.78 24.72 9.11
N ALA A 344 -25.91 24.91 8.39
CA ALA A 344 -26.41 26.25 8.08
C ALA A 344 -26.81 27.02 9.34
N GLU A 345 -27.47 26.39 10.32
CA GLU A 345 -27.88 27.01 11.58
C GLU A 345 -26.65 27.36 12.46
N GLU A 346 -25.63 26.50 12.50
CA GLU A 346 -24.42 26.68 13.32
C GLU A 346 -23.31 27.48 12.58
N GLN A 347 -23.47 27.83 11.33
CA GLN A 347 -22.49 28.47 10.45
C GLN A 347 -21.15 27.67 10.40
N ARG A 348 -21.28 26.35 10.33
CA ARG A 348 -20.18 25.40 10.21
C ARG A 348 -20.32 24.60 8.92
N GLU A 349 -19.34 23.79 8.63
CA GLU A 349 -19.30 22.91 7.48
C GLU A 349 -18.92 21.49 7.92
N THR A 350 -19.69 20.51 7.49
CA THR A 350 -19.32 19.11 7.73
C THR A 350 -18.12 18.73 6.87
N TYR A 351 -16.99 18.45 7.53
CA TYR A 351 -15.77 17.95 6.94
C TYR A 351 -15.68 16.44 7.17
N HIS A 352 -15.87 15.69 6.11
CA HIS A 352 -15.96 14.25 6.17
C HIS A 352 -14.62 13.57 5.88
N ILE A 353 -14.09 12.82 6.85
CA ILE A 353 -12.87 12.03 6.71
C ILE A 353 -13.22 10.55 6.65
N ALA A 354 -12.76 9.85 5.62
CA ALA A 354 -12.92 8.41 5.50
C ALA A 354 -11.60 7.69 5.84
N ILE A 355 -11.61 6.78 6.82
CA ILE A 355 -10.46 5.93 7.17
C ILE A 355 -10.61 4.60 6.45
N MET A 356 -9.73 4.37 5.45
CA MET A 356 -9.87 3.28 4.48
C MET A 356 -8.59 2.44 4.39
N PRO A 357 -8.67 1.12 4.15
CA PRO A 357 -7.49 0.26 4.00
C PRO A 357 -6.86 0.34 2.60
N CYS A 358 -7.34 1.25 1.75
CA CYS A 358 -7.05 1.28 0.32
C CYS A 358 -6.61 2.68 -0.14
N THR A 359 -5.45 2.76 -0.83
CA THR A 359 -4.95 4.03 -1.38
C THR A 359 -5.79 4.56 -2.55
N ALA A 360 -6.41 3.67 -3.34
CA ALA A 360 -7.26 4.06 -4.47
C ALA A 360 -8.52 4.82 -4.02
N LYS A 361 -8.93 4.70 -2.76
CA LYS A 361 -10.02 5.52 -2.18
C LYS A 361 -9.72 7.02 -2.17
N LYS A 362 -8.44 7.40 -2.08
CA LYS A 362 -8.01 8.80 -2.27
C LYS A 362 -8.30 9.31 -3.68
N MET A 363 -8.17 8.42 -4.67
CA MET A 363 -8.49 8.75 -6.06
C MET A 363 -10.01 8.80 -6.28
N GLU A 364 -10.77 7.91 -5.65
CA GLU A 364 -12.24 7.92 -5.71
C GLU A 364 -12.81 9.22 -5.17
N ALA A 365 -12.40 9.63 -3.97
CA ALA A 365 -12.83 10.88 -3.36
C ALA A 365 -12.48 12.14 -4.17
N ALA A 366 -11.49 12.06 -5.05
CA ALA A 366 -11.09 13.16 -5.93
C ALA A 366 -11.85 13.17 -7.27
N ARG A 367 -12.78 12.23 -7.51
CA ARG A 367 -13.55 12.17 -8.76
C ARG A 367 -14.65 13.22 -8.78
N PRO A 368 -14.79 14.00 -9.88
CA PRO A 368 -15.74 15.11 -9.94
C PRO A 368 -17.21 14.66 -9.87
N GLU A 369 -17.53 13.42 -10.25
CA GLU A 369 -18.88 12.86 -10.15
C GLU A 369 -19.36 12.62 -8.71
N PHE A 370 -18.44 12.63 -7.73
CA PHE A 370 -18.74 12.52 -6.30
C PHE A 370 -18.65 13.89 -5.59
N ALA A 371 -18.99 14.94 -6.31
CA ALA A 371 -19.06 16.29 -5.78
C ALA A 371 -20.46 16.87 -5.99
N HIS A 372 -21.00 17.53 -4.97
CA HIS A 372 -22.26 18.26 -5.01
C HIS A 372 -21.99 19.75 -4.79
N ASP A 373 -22.52 20.61 -5.65
CA ASP A 373 -22.29 22.06 -5.60
C ASP A 373 -20.81 22.47 -5.55
N GLY A 374 -19.96 21.69 -6.23
CA GLY A 374 -18.50 21.93 -6.28
C GLY A 374 -17.72 21.47 -5.04
N LYS A 375 -18.38 20.83 -4.08
CA LYS A 375 -17.77 20.25 -2.87
C LYS A 375 -17.77 18.72 -2.96
N PRO A 376 -16.66 18.04 -2.64
CA PRO A 376 -16.62 16.59 -2.64
C PRO A 376 -17.50 16.01 -1.53
N ASP A 377 -18.08 14.83 -1.74
CA ASP A 377 -18.83 14.11 -0.71
C ASP A 377 -17.88 13.66 0.42
N VAL A 378 -16.71 13.14 0.07
CA VAL A 378 -15.60 12.80 1.00
C VAL A 378 -14.51 13.86 0.87
N ASP A 379 -14.26 14.64 1.91
CA ASP A 379 -13.25 15.71 1.89
C ASP A 379 -11.83 15.18 1.99
N LEU A 380 -11.63 14.08 2.74
CA LEU A 380 -10.32 13.52 2.96
C LEU A 380 -10.37 12.00 3.16
N VAL A 381 -9.39 11.29 2.61
CA VAL A 381 -9.21 9.85 2.86
C VAL A 381 -7.89 9.60 3.56
N LEU A 382 -7.95 9.03 4.75
CA LEU A 382 -6.78 8.53 5.48
C LEU A 382 -6.67 7.02 5.33
N THR A 383 -5.46 6.54 5.06
CA THR A 383 -5.16 5.11 5.08
C THR A 383 -4.97 4.60 6.51
N THR A 384 -5.06 3.28 6.70
CA THR A 384 -4.74 2.65 8.00
C THR A 384 -3.36 3.06 8.51
N GLN A 385 -2.36 3.21 7.64
CA GLN A 385 -1.02 3.65 8.05
C GLN A 385 -1.00 5.11 8.49
N GLU A 386 -1.75 5.99 7.83
CA GLU A 386 -1.81 7.40 8.20
C GLU A 386 -2.50 7.59 9.55
N ILE A 387 -3.59 6.89 9.83
CA ILE A 387 -4.24 6.99 11.15
C ILE A 387 -3.37 6.42 12.28
N ILE A 388 -2.60 5.35 12.02
CA ILE A 388 -1.59 4.86 12.97
C ILE A 388 -0.56 5.95 13.28
N MET A 389 -0.09 6.67 12.27
CA MET A 389 0.87 7.77 12.47
C MET A 389 0.24 8.91 13.26
N MET A 390 -1.00 9.32 12.98
CA MET A 390 -1.71 10.36 13.73
C MET A 390 -1.89 9.98 15.20
N ILE A 391 -2.24 8.73 15.51
CA ILE A 391 -2.32 8.23 16.89
C ILE A 391 -0.97 8.33 17.59
N LYS A 392 0.13 7.97 16.90
CA LYS A 392 1.49 8.12 17.46
C LYS A 392 1.90 9.58 17.64
N GLU A 393 1.58 10.46 16.69
CA GLU A 393 1.83 11.90 16.77
C GLU A 393 1.09 12.55 17.94
N SER A 394 -0.14 12.11 18.24
CA SER A 394 -0.93 12.61 19.37
C SER A 394 -0.43 12.14 20.74
N GLY A 395 0.49 11.17 20.79
CA GLY A 395 1.02 10.61 22.05
C GLY A 395 0.03 9.71 22.80
N ILE A 396 -1.03 9.27 22.15
CA ILE A 396 -2.06 8.39 22.76
C ILE A 396 -1.48 6.99 22.98
N CYS A 397 -1.58 6.47 24.22
CA CYS A 397 -1.26 5.09 24.57
C CYS A 397 -2.39 4.15 24.12
N PHE A 398 -2.47 3.88 22.81
CA PHE A 398 -3.61 3.23 22.16
C PHE A 398 -4.00 1.88 22.80
N ALA A 399 -3.02 1.06 23.15
CA ALA A 399 -3.27 -0.27 23.75
C ALA A 399 -3.94 -0.20 25.13
N GLU A 400 -3.79 0.93 25.85
CA GLU A 400 -4.30 1.14 27.20
C GLU A 400 -5.66 1.87 27.21
N LEU A 401 -6.17 2.30 26.04
CA LEU A 401 -7.44 3.01 25.97
C LEU A 401 -8.60 2.12 26.40
N GLU A 402 -9.48 2.68 27.23
CA GLU A 402 -10.83 2.17 27.41
C GLU A 402 -11.65 2.47 26.16
N GLY A 403 -12.32 1.47 25.61
CA GLY A 403 -13.09 1.60 24.37
C GLY A 403 -14.30 2.53 24.52
N GLU A 404 -14.70 3.14 23.39
CA GLU A 404 -15.90 3.94 23.25
C GLU A 404 -16.68 3.46 22.03
N ALA A 405 -18.01 3.35 22.14
CA ALA A 405 -18.85 2.92 21.02
C ALA A 405 -18.90 4.01 19.94
N PRO A 406 -19.04 3.63 18.64
CA PRO A 406 -19.28 4.58 17.57
C PRO A 406 -20.62 5.29 17.75
N ASP A 407 -20.77 6.45 17.11
CA ASP A 407 -22.02 7.18 17.07
C ASP A 407 -23.06 6.42 16.24
N LEU A 408 -24.33 6.44 16.68
CA LEU A 408 -25.39 5.58 16.15
C LEU A 408 -26.57 6.36 15.51
N HIS A 409 -26.38 7.61 15.07
CA HIS A 409 -27.44 8.41 14.47
C HIS A 409 -28.11 7.74 13.26
N PHE A 410 -27.35 6.94 12.51
CA PHE A 410 -27.83 6.17 11.35
C PHE A 410 -28.18 4.72 11.68
N GLY A 411 -27.97 4.27 12.92
CA GLY A 411 -28.11 2.89 13.34
C GLY A 411 -26.84 2.09 13.29
N MET A 412 -26.97 0.77 13.47
CA MET A 412 -25.84 -0.18 13.43
C MET A 412 -25.81 -0.91 12.09
N GLY A 413 -24.61 -1.18 11.57
CA GLY A 413 -24.44 -2.09 10.46
C GLY A 413 -24.71 -3.56 10.88
N THR A 414 -25.00 -4.40 9.89
CA THR A 414 -25.23 -5.83 10.08
C THR A 414 -23.98 -6.67 9.76
N GLY A 415 -24.06 -7.99 9.98
CA GLY A 415 -23.00 -8.90 9.55
C GLY A 415 -22.74 -8.89 8.03
N ALA A 416 -23.72 -8.49 7.21
CA ALA A 416 -23.54 -8.32 5.77
C ALA A 416 -22.56 -7.18 5.45
N GLY A 417 -22.65 -6.05 6.15
CA GLY A 417 -21.69 -4.96 6.02
C GLY A 417 -20.28 -5.37 6.48
N THR A 418 -20.19 -6.10 7.59
CA THR A 418 -18.90 -6.53 8.17
C THR A 418 -18.08 -7.42 7.22
N ILE A 419 -18.72 -8.33 6.47
CA ILE A 419 -18.01 -9.22 5.53
C ILE A 419 -17.38 -8.49 4.34
N PHE A 420 -17.71 -7.22 4.08
CA PHE A 420 -17.01 -6.39 3.11
C PHE A 420 -15.50 -6.25 3.42
N GLY A 421 -15.10 -6.47 4.66
CA GLY A 421 -13.69 -6.54 5.06
C GLY A 421 -12.94 -7.77 4.57
N THR A 422 -13.62 -8.77 4.00
CA THR A 422 -13.02 -10.01 3.50
C THR A 422 -13.03 -10.08 1.99
N THR A 423 -12.11 -10.88 1.41
CA THR A 423 -12.05 -11.11 -0.04
C THR A 423 -13.34 -11.74 -0.55
N GLY A 424 -13.99 -11.10 -1.53
CA GLY A 424 -15.25 -11.56 -2.11
C GLY A 424 -16.49 -11.23 -1.27
N GLY A 425 -16.32 -10.60 -0.09
CA GLY A 425 -17.40 -10.35 0.86
C GLY A 425 -18.54 -9.50 0.32
N VAL A 426 -18.25 -8.52 -0.56
CA VAL A 426 -19.28 -7.71 -1.22
C VAL A 426 -20.21 -8.57 -2.07
N ALA A 427 -19.64 -9.38 -2.96
CA ALA A 427 -20.43 -10.25 -3.82
C ALA A 427 -21.20 -11.31 -3.00
N GLU A 428 -20.60 -11.82 -1.93
CA GLU A 428 -21.27 -12.75 -1.00
C GLU A 428 -22.46 -12.10 -0.29
N ALA A 429 -22.31 -10.85 0.18
CA ALA A 429 -23.39 -10.12 0.84
C ALA A 429 -24.57 -9.86 -0.11
N VAL A 430 -24.29 -9.49 -1.35
CA VAL A 430 -25.30 -9.21 -2.39
C VAL A 430 -26.11 -10.47 -2.77
N VAL A 431 -25.48 -11.65 -2.76
CA VAL A 431 -26.12 -12.90 -3.19
C VAL A 431 -26.88 -13.58 -2.04
N ARG A 432 -26.50 -13.35 -0.79
CA ARG A 432 -27.22 -13.87 0.41
C ARG A 432 -28.58 -13.19 0.59
#